data_215c06beca115c604a398f1f507aa10e
#
_entry.id   215c06beca115c604a398f1f507aa10e
#
_cell.length_a   1.000
_cell.length_b   1.000
_cell.length_c   1.000
_cell.angle_alpha   90.00
_cell.angle_beta   90.00
_cell.angle_gamma   90.00
#
_symmetry.space_group_name_H-M   'P 1'
#
loop_
_entity.id
_entity.type
_entity.pdbx_description
1 polymer ?
#
loop_
_entity_poly.entity_id
_entity_poly.type
_entity_poly.pdbx_seq_one_letter_code
_entity_poly.pdbx_strand_id
1 'polypeptide(L)'
;EEFDIRTPSASLPVSSLSGGNQQKTVFGRWVLAGSKVLLLDEPTRGVDVGAKVEIYNIINEVTAEGGAVLMASSDLPEILGMSDRILVMSGGQLVGQLPKDSTQDEVMALAVSNVAAATEVSAVNTESATPPSASTK
;
A
#
# COMPACT_ATOMS: atom_id res chain seq x y z
N GLU A 1 -13.70 -4.48 24.19
CA GLU A 1 -13.30 -3.09 24.03
C GLU A 1 -13.06 -2.84 22.53
N GLU A 2 -13.24 -1.62 22.06
CA GLU A 2 -13.50 -1.22 20.67
C GLU A 2 -12.53 -1.80 19.61
N PHE A 3 -11.25 -1.98 19.91
CA PHE A 3 -10.24 -2.51 18.96
C PHE A 3 -9.73 -3.92 19.31
N ASP A 4 -10.30 -4.60 20.28
CA ASP A 4 -9.87 -5.92 20.78
C ASP A 4 -8.34 -6.08 20.87
N ILE A 5 -7.66 -5.09 21.46
CA ILE A 5 -6.22 -5.15 21.67
C ILE A 5 -5.92 -6.07 22.86
N ARG A 6 -5.26 -7.18 22.57
CA ARG A 6 -4.90 -8.19 23.58
C ARG A 6 -3.57 -7.85 24.21
N THR A 7 -3.59 -7.43 25.48
CA THR A 7 -2.41 -7.10 26.27
C THR A 7 -2.59 -7.56 27.72
N PRO A 8 -1.56 -8.08 28.37
CA PRO A 8 -1.61 -8.39 29.80
C PRO A 8 -1.74 -7.14 30.69
N SER A 9 -1.27 -5.99 30.21
CA SER A 9 -1.34 -4.71 30.94
C SER A 9 -1.27 -3.52 29.95
N ALA A 10 -2.07 -2.49 30.20
CA ALA A 10 -2.02 -1.24 29.44
C ALA A 10 -0.72 -0.43 29.67
N SER A 11 0.08 -0.79 30.68
CA SER A 11 1.37 -0.13 30.96
C SER A 11 2.53 -0.73 30.18
N LEU A 12 2.31 -1.79 29.41
CA LEU A 12 3.37 -2.42 28.61
C LEU A 12 3.66 -1.57 27.36
N PRO A 13 4.92 -1.50 26.92
CA PRO A 13 5.27 -0.83 25.67
C PRO A 13 4.63 -1.57 24.49
N VAL A 14 4.16 -0.82 23.49
CA VAL A 14 3.53 -1.37 22.28
C VAL A 14 4.43 -2.39 21.57
N SER A 15 5.74 -2.19 21.60
CA SER A 15 6.73 -3.10 21.03
C SER A 15 6.72 -4.51 21.62
N SER A 16 6.12 -4.72 22.79
CA SER A 16 5.98 -6.05 23.42
C SER A 16 4.73 -6.81 22.94
N LEU A 17 3.85 -6.17 22.17
CA LEU A 17 2.64 -6.78 21.62
C LEU A 17 2.95 -7.57 20.35
N SER A 18 2.05 -8.50 19.97
CA SER A 18 2.09 -9.12 18.64
C SER A 18 1.91 -8.07 17.54
N GLY A 19 2.42 -8.33 16.33
CA GLY A 19 2.33 -7.41 15.20
C GLY A 19 0.91 -6.90 14.94
N GLY A 20 -0.09 -7.78 14.97
CA GLY A 20 -1.49 -7.40 14.81
C GLY A 20 -2.01 -6.47 15.91
N ASN A 21 -1.63 -6.71 17.19
CA ASN A 21 -2.00 -5.81 18.29
C ASN A 21 -1.25 -4.47 18.22
N GLN A 22 -0.01 -4.45 17.74
CA GLN A 22 0.71 -3.20 17.46
C GLN A 22 -0.01 -2.38 16.40
N GLN A 23 -0.39 -3.00 15.27
CA GLN A 23 -1.15 -2.34 14.21
C GLN A 23 -2.49 -1.80 14.71
N LYS A 24 -3.28 -2.62 15.39
CA LYS A 24 -4.55 -2.17 15.99
C LYS A 24 -4.38 -1.00 16.97
N THR A 25 -3.28 -0.97 17.73
CA THR A 25 -2.96 0.16 18.61
C THR A 25 -2.72 1.45 17.83
N VAL A 26 -1.98 1.37 16.71
CA VAL A 26 -1.73 2.51 15.83
C VAL A 26 -3.04 3.00 15.19
N PHE A 27 -3.86 2.10 14.66
CA PHE A 27 -5.17 2.43 14.10
C PHE A 27 -6.09 3.10 15.14
N GLY A 28 -6.26 2.46 16.30
CA GLY A 28 -7.11 2.96 17.38
C GLY A 28 -6.73 4.38 17.81
N ARG A 29 -5.44 4.69 17.85
CA ARG A 29 -4.95 6.03 18.16
C ARG A 29 -5.47 7.08 17.18
N TRP A 30 -5.46 6.81 15.87
CA TRP A 30 -5.91 7.77 14.84
C TRP A 30 -7.43 7.86 14.76
N VAL A 31 -8.13 6.73 14.92
CA VAL A 31 -9.59 6.70 14.96
C VAL A 31 -10.10 7.48 16.18
N LEU A 32 -9.56 7.22 17.37
CA LEU A 32 -9.92 7.94 18.59
C LEU A 32 -9.57 9.43 18.56
N ALA A 33 -8.58 9.82 17.75
CA ALA A 33 -8.27 11.23 17.50
C ALA A 33 -9.30 11.92 16.57
N GLY A 34 -10.31 11.20 16.06
CA GLY A 34 -11.35 11.75 15.20
C GLY A 34 -10.89 12.04 13.77
N SER A 35 -9.86 11.36 13.30
CA SER A 35 -9.34 11.52 11.94
C SER A 35 -10.40 11.18 10.90
N LYS A 36 -10.68 12.09 9.97
CA LYS A 36 -11.65 11.91 8.88
C LYS A 36 -11.05 11.24 7.66
N VAL A 37 -9.73 11.25 7.54
CA VAL A 37 -8.98 10.62 6.45
C VAL A 37 -7.81 9.85 7.04
N LEU A 38 -7.72 8.57 6.72
CA LEU A 38 -6.59 7.72 7.08
C LEU A 38 -5.70 7.46 5.87
N LEU A 39 -4.39 7.62 6.05
CA LEU A 39 -3.38 7.25 5.08
C LEU A 39 -2.66 6.01 5.63
N LEU A 40 -2.80 4.89 4.94
CA LEU A 40 -2.30 3.59 5.36
C LEU A 40 -1.25 3.08 4.38
N ASP A 41 -0.07 2.74 4.88
CA ASP A 41 1.02 2.16 4.11
C ASP A 41 1.27 0.73 4.59
N GLU A 42 1.01 -0.26 3.72
CA GLU A 42 1.13 -1.69 3.99
C GLU A 42 0.45 -2.12 5.33
N PRO A 43 -0.84 -1.80 5.54
CA PRO A 43 -1.48 -1.89 6.86
C PRO A 43 -1.54 -3.30 7.45
N THR A 44 -1.46 -4.34 6.62
CA THR A 44 -1.52 -5.74 7.07
C THR A 44 -0.21 -6.49 6.87
N ARG A 45 0.88 -5.78 6.56
CA ARG A 45 2.17 -6.42 6.34
C ARG A 45 2.71 -7.05 7.61
N GLY A 46 3.07 -8.34 7.52
CA GLY A 46 3.67 -9.07 8.65
C GLY A 46 2.71 -9.44 9.78
N VAL A 47 1.40 -9.32 9.57
CA VAL A 47 0.38 -9.79 10.51
C VAL A 47 -0.22 -11.12 10.06
N ASP A 48 -0.75 -11.88 11.00
CA ASP A 48 -1.45 -13.14 10.71
C ASP A 48 -2.84 -12.90 10.08
N VAL A 49 -3.42 -13.96 9.51
CA VAL A 49 -4.71 -13.88 8.79
C VAL A 49 -5.84 -13.36 9.67
N GLY A 50 -5.86 -13.76 10.96
CA GLY A 50 -6.88 -13.30 11.90
C GLY A 50 -6.78 -11.80 12.14
N ALA A 51 -5.57 -11.30 12.37
CA ALA A 51 -5.32 -9.88 12.56
C ALA A 51 -5.61 -9.05 11.28
N LYS A 52 -5.39 -9.59 10.08
CA LYS A 52 -5.81 -8.93 8.83
C LYS A 52 -7.32 -8.65 8.82
N VAL A 53 -8.13 -9.65 9.14
CA VAL A 53 -9.60 -9.49 9.18
C VAL A 53 -10.02 -8.42 10.19
N GLU A 54 -9.39 -8.40 11.36
CA GLU A 54 -9.67 -7.39 12.39
C GLU A 54 -9.33 -5.96 11.89
N ILE A 55 -8.19 -5.80 11.19
CA ILE A 55 -7.80 -4.51 10.59
C ILE A 55 -8.80 -4.09 9.49
N TYR A 56 -9.23 -5.01 8.64
CA TYR A 56 -10.24 -4.72 7.61
C TYR A 56 -11.56 -4.27 8.22
N ASN A 57 -11.99 -4.87 9.32
CA ASN A 57 -13.19 -4.44 10.03
C ASN A 57 -13.06 -2.99 10.54
N ILE A 58 -11.92 -2.62 11.12
CA ILE A 58 -11.65 -1.24 11.56
C ILE A 58 -11.71 -0.27 10.37
N ILE A 59 -11.11 -0.61 9.24
CA ILE A 59 -11.16 0.22 8.02
C ILE A 59 -12.61 0.40 7.54
N ASN A 60 -13.39 -0.68 7.52
CA ASN A 60 -14.80 -0.63 7.13
C ASN A 60 -15.65 0.19 8.09
N GLU A 61 -15.42 0.11 9.39
CA GLU A 61 -16.09 0.93 10.40
C GLU A 61 -15.81 2.43 10.18
N VAL A 62 -14.55 2.81 9.97
CA VAL A 62 -14.17 4.20 9.68
C VAL A 62 -14.89 4.73 8.43
N THR A 63 -14.96 3.93 7.36
CA THR A 63 -15.64 4.36 6.12
C THR A 63 -17.15 4.40 6.29
N ALA A 64 -17.76 3.47 7.03
CA ALA A 64 -19.19 3.46 7.34
C ALA A 64 -19.60 4.70 8.17
N GLU A 65 -18.71 5.24 9.01
CA GLU A 65 -18.91 6.47 9.76
C GLU A 65 -18.66 7.75 8.92
N GLY A 66 -18.44 7.60 7.63
CA GLY A 66 -18.22 8.71 6.69
C GLY A 66 -16.76 9.19 6.62
N GLY A 67 -15.82 8.43 7.15
CA GLY A 67 -14.39 8.63 6.93
C GLY A 67 -13.95 8.19 5.53
N ALA A 68 -12.73 8.55 5.15
CA ALA A 68 -12.09 8.13 3.91
C ALA A 68 -10.74 7.47 4.20
N VAL A 69 -10.37 6.47 3.40
CA VAL A 69 -9.09 5.76 3.54
C VAL A 69 -8.36 5.78 2.21
N LEU A 70 -7.10 6.18 2.23
CA LEU A 70 -6.15 5.98 1.13
C LEU A 70 -5.13 4.93 1.60
N MET A 71 -5.16 3.76 0.99
CA MET A 71 -4.31 2.64 1.34
C MET A 71 -3.31 2.35 0.21
N ALA A 72 -2.03 2.24 0.56
CA ALA A 72 -1.01 1.66 -0.30
C ALA A 72 -0.73 0.23 0.18
N SER A 73 -0.79 -0.74 -0.73
CA SER A 73 -0.49 -2.14 -0.45
C SER A 73 0.10 -2.83 -1.66
N SER A 74 0.99 -3.79 -1.42
CA SER A 74 1.51 -4.73 -2.42
C SER A 74 0.71 -6.04 -2.47
N ASP A 75 -0.25 -6.23 -1.58
CA ASP A 75 -1.14 -7.40 -1.52
C ASP A 75 -2.36 -7.17 -2.43
N LEU A 76 -2.33 -7.72 -3.67
CA LEU A 76 -3.42 -7.54 -4.62
C LEU A 76 -4.79 -8.02 -4.12
N PRO A 77 -4.92 -9.18 -3.46
CA PRO A 77 -6.16 -9.57 -2.80
C PRO A 77 -6.70 -8.52 -1.82
N GLU A 78 -5.83 -7.87 -1.05
CA GLU A 78 -6.21 -6.78 -0.14
C GLU A 78 -6.77 -5.59 -0.91
N ILE A 79 -6.05 -5.12 -1.94
CA ILE A 79 -6.48 -3.99 -2.77
C ILE A 79 -7.83 -4.28 -3.43
N LEU A 80 -7.98 -5.45 -4.08
CA LEU A 80 -9.20 -5.83 -4.78
C LEU A 80 -10.39 -6.03 -3.83
N GLY A 81 -10.15 -6.53 -2.62
CA GLY A 81 -11.20 -6.80 -1.63
C GLY A 81 -11.66 -5.58 -0.84
N MET A 82 -10.80 -4.57 -0.69
CA MET A 82 -11.03 -3.45 0.23
C MET A 82 -11.29 -2.11 -0.46
N SER A 83 -10.95 -1.96 -1.74
CA SER A 83 -10.97 -0.66 -2.41
C SER A 83 -12.22 -0.44 -3.24
N ASP A 84 -12.80 0.77 -3.18
CA ASP A 84 -13.84 1.22 -4.11
C ASP A 84 -13.23 1.75 -5.43
N ARG A 85 -11.97 2.13 -5.39
CA ARG A 85 -11.21 2.68 -6.52
C ARG A 85 -9.75 2.34 -6.35
N ILE A 86 -9.11 1.86 -7.41
CA ILE A 86 -7.71 1.42 -7.41
C ILE A 86 -6.88 2.40 -8.23
N LEU A 87 -5.83 2.94 -7.63
CA LEU A 87 -4.81 3.76 -8.27
C LEU A 87 -3.56 2.91 -8.46
N VAL A 88 -3.11 2.77 -9.70
CA VAL A 88 -1.94 1.94 -10.02
C VAL A 88 -0.72 2.83 -10.17
N MET A 89 0.32 2.53 -9.38
CA MET A 89 1.61 3.21 -9.43
C MET A 89 2.66 2.33 -10.11
N SER A 90 3.49 2.92 -10.95
CA SER A 90 4.63 2.26 -11.57
C SER A 90 5.78 3.25 -11.78
N GLY A 91 7.00 2.89 -11.38
CA GLY A 91 8.16 3.76 -11.50
C GLY A 91 8.01 5.13 -10.80
N GLY A 92 7.25 5.20 -9.70
CA GLY A 92 6.98 6.44 -8.98
C GLY A 92 5.92 7.34 -9.62
N GLN A 93 5.23 6.88 -10.67
CA GLN A 93 4.18 7.62 -11.37
C GLN A 93 2.83 6.92 -11.24
N LEU A 94 1.76 7.71 -11.21
CA LEU A 94 0.40 7.20 -11.33
C LEU A 94 0.14 6.86 -12.81
N VAL A 95 0.01 5.55 -13.10
CA VAL A 95 -0.13 5.05 -14.49
C VAL A 95 -1.57 4.73 -14.87
N GLY A 96 -2.47 4.64 -13.91
CA GLY A 96 -3.89 4.43 -14.20
C GLY A 96 -4.76 4.36 -12.97
N GLN A 97 -6.06 4.37 -13.24
CA GLN A 97 -7.11 4.21 -12.23
C GLN A 97 -8.09 3.14 -12.72
N LEU A 98 -8.48 2.25 -11.83
CA LEU A 98 -9.39 1.15 -12.07
C LEU A 98 -10.55 1.15 -11.07
N PRO A 99 -11.73 0.65 -11.45
CA PRO A 99 -12.87 0.45 -10.54
C PRO A 99 -12.65 -0.75 -9.62
N LYS A 100 -13.49 -0.88 -8.60
CA LYS A 100 -13.43 -1.93 -7.56
C LYS A 100 -13.57 -3.36 -8.08
N ASP A 101 -14.27 -3.55 -9.18
CA ASP A 101 -14.56 -4.83 -9.81
C ASP A 101 -13.51 -5.26 -10.84
N SER A 102 -12.38 -4.57 -10.86
CA SER A 102 -11.23 -4.93 -11.71
C SER A 102 -10.58 -6.24 -11.27
N THR A 103 -10.00 -6.91 -12.25
CA THR A 103 -9.28 -8.17 -12.04
C THR A 103 -7.81 -7.93 -11.67
N GLN A 104 -7.18 -8.94 -11.09
CA GLN A 104 -5.76 -8.92 -10.81
C GLN A 104 -4.93 -8.69 -12.08
N ASP A 105 -5.32 -9.28 -13.21
CA ASP A 105 -4.62 -9.17 -14.49
C ASP A 105 -4.66 -7.72 -15.01
N GLU A 106 -5.79 -7.02 -14.87
CA GLU A 106 -5.92 -5.61 -15.27
C GLU A 106 -5.03 -4.70 -14.43
N VAL A 107 -4.96 -4.90 -13.12
CA VAL A 107 -4.06 -4.15 -12.24
C VAL A 107 -2.60 -4.41 -12.62
N MET A 108 -2.22 -5.68 -12.82
CA MET A 108 -0.86 -6.06 -13.20
C MET A 108 -0.47 -5.54 -14.57
N ALA A 109 -1.37 -5.58 -15.57
CA ALA A 109 -1.11 -5.05 -16.90
C ALA A 109 -0.73 -3.56 -16.86
N LEU A 110 -1.42 -2.76 -16.05
CA LEU A 110 -1.08 -1.35 -15.86
C LEU A 110 0.25 -1.18 -15.10
N ALA A 111 0.48 -1.97 -14.05
CA ALA A 111 1.68 -1.85 -13.24
C ALA A 111 2.97 -2.13 -14.03
N VAL A 112 2.94 -3.08 -14.97
CA VAL A 112 4.11 -3.45 -15.79
C VAL A 112 4.24 -2.67 -17.09
N SER A 113 3.19 -2.06 -17.61
CA SER A 113 3.19 -1.36 -18.92
C SER A 113 4.22 -0.24 -18.99
N ASN A 114 4.43 0.48 -17.90
CA ASN A 114 5.36 1.61 -17.85
C ASN A 114 6.82 1.20 -17.56
N VAL A 115 7.03 -0.01 -17.03
CA VAL A 115 8.38 -0.56 -16.80
C VAL A 115 9.03 -0.90 -18.15
N ALA A 116 8.27 -1.42 -19.10
CA ALA A 116 8.74 -1.72 -20.45
C ALA A 116 9.16 -0.43 -21.19
N ALA A 117 8.36 0.62 -21.13
CA ALA A 117 8.68 1.93 -21.76
C ALA A 117 9.93 2.58 -21.14
N ALA A 118 10.11 2.50 -19.83
CA ALA A 118 11.29 3.03 -19.14
C ALA A 118 12.57 2.27 -19.47
N THR A 119 12.47 0.96 -19.71
CA THR A 119 13.62 0.11 -20.09
C THR A 119 14.08 0.41 -21.52
N GLU A 120 13.16 0.65 -22.46
CA GLU A 120 13.50 1.01 -23.84
C GLU A 120 14.19 2.38 -23.93
N VAL A 121 13.73 3.38 -23.17
CA VAL A 121 14.38 4.72 -23.13
C VAL A 121 15.77 4.66 -22.52
N SER A 122 16.01 3.80 -21.53
CA SER A 122 17.35 3.59 -20.95
C SER A 122 18.31 2.88 -21.89
N ALA A 123 17.83 1.95 -22.70
CA ALA A 123 18.65 1.23 -23.69
C ALA A 123 19.11 2.15 -24.84
N VAL A 124 18.24 3.04 -25.32
CA VAL A 124 18.55 3.99 -26.40
C VAL A 124 19.60 5.02 -25.96
N ASN A 125 19.60 5.45 -24.70
CA ASN A 125 20.58 6.41 -24.18
C ASN A 125 21.98 5.84 -23.92
N THR A 126 22.13 4.51 -23.84
CA THR A 126 23.44 3.86 -23.65
C THR A 126 24.17 3.63 -24.98
N GLU A 127 23.48 3.56 -26.12
CA GLU A 127 24.13 3.37 -27.43
C GLU A 127 24.69 4.65 -28.05
N SER A 128 24.29 5.83 -27.57
CA SER A 128 24.74 7.13 -28.12
C SER A 128 26.02 7.70 -27.50
N ALA A 129 26.63 7.03 -26.52
CA ALA A 129 27.83 7.49 -25.84
C ALA A 129 29.10 6.73 -26.28
N THR A 130 29.39 6.74 -27.59
CA THR A 130 30.73 6.32 -28.06
C THR A 130 31.64 7.55 -28.09
N PRO A 131 32.74 7.61 -27.34
CA PRO A 131 33.65 8.74 -27.37
C PRO A 131 34.40 8.77 -28.72
N PRO A 132 34.71 9.97 -29.27
CA PRO A 132 35.46 10.06 -30.52
C PRO A 132 36.89 9.58 -30.32
N SER A 133 37.35 8.72 -31.23
CA SER A 133 38.71 8.22 -31.27
C SER A 133 39.72 9.36 -31.39
N ALA A 134 40.61 9.44 -30.41
CA ALA A 134 41.78 10.37 -30.47
C ALA A 134 42.71 9.92 -31.61
N SER A 135 42.81 10.71 -32.67
CA SER A 135 43.79 10.56 -33.70
C SER A 135 45.09 11.27 -33.25
N THR A 136 46.11 10.47 -32.97
CA THR A 136 47.48 10.96 -32.71
C THR A 136 48.14 11.31 -34.04
N LYS A 137 48.67 12.52 -34.12
CA LYS A 137 49.80 12.88 -35.02
C LYS A 137 50.99 13.23 -34.13
#